data_0d5416c82305c0e34017b8f74434a6ea
#
_entry.id   0d5416c82305c0e34017b8f74434a6ea
#
_cell.length_a   1.000
_cell.length_b   1.000
_cell.length_c   1.000
_cell.angle_alpha   90.00
_cell.angle_beta   90.00
_cell.angle_gamma   90.00
#
_symmetry.space_group_name_H-M   'P 1'
#
loop_
_entity.id
_entity.type
_entity.pdbx_description
1 polymer ?
#
loop_
_entity_poly.entity_id
_entity_poly.type
_entity_poly.pdbx_seq_one_letter_code
_entity_poly.pdbx_strand_id
1 'polypeptide(L)'
;PALSALIMKDKGLIPYVSLPNILAGRAIVPEFLHYYCTADAIACSLIDQLKDSRRKTLEDIFTGMHESLLRPTADLAAEAIMQTAGAARR
;
A
#
# COMPACT_ATOMS: atom_id res chain seq x y z
N PRO A 1 6.65 10.16 15.00
CA PRO A 1 7.66 9.80 16.00
C PRO A 1 7.98 8.31 16.00
N ALA A 2 9.23 7.98 16.30
CA ALA A 2 9.72 6.61 16.28
C ALA A 2 8.94 5.69 17.22
N LEU A 3 8.57 6.19 18.39
CA LEU A 3 7.85 5.42 19.40
C LEU A 3 6.46 5.01 18.92
N SER A 4 5.72 5.92 18.29
CA SER A 4 4.37 5.63 17.78
C SER A 4 4.39 4.54 16.71
N ALA A 5 5.32 4.64 15.76
CA ALA A 5 5.44 3.65 14.69
C ALA A 5 5.86 2.28 15.24
N LEU A 6 6.75 2.25 16.23
CA LEU A 6 7.18 1.01 16.88
C LEU A 6 6.02 0.33 17.61
N ILE A 7 5.23 1.10 18.34
CA ILE A 7 4.05 0.59 19.06
C ILE A 7 3.02 0.04 18.08
N MET A 8 2.72 0.75 17.00
CA MET A 8 1.77 0.30 16.00
C MET A 8 2.23 -0.99 15.31
N LYS A 9 3.51 -1.10 15.00
CA LYS A 9 4.09 -2.29 14.40
C LYS A 9 4.03 -3.49 15.34
N ASP A 10 4.39 -3.30 16.60
CA ASP A 10 4.39 -4.37 17.60
C ASP A 10 2.98 -4.90 17.88
N LYS A 11 1.97 -4.05 17.79
CA LYS A 11 0.57 -4.46 17.96
C LYS A 11 -0.02 -5.15 16.73
N GLY A 12 0.72 -5.24 15.63
CA GLY A 12 0.25 -5.85 14.40
C GLY A 12 -0.91 -5.12 13.72
N LEU A 13 -1.12 -3.84 14.08
CA LEU A 13 -2.22 -3.04 13.54
C LEU A 13 -1.97 -2.65 12.08
N ILE A 14 -0.69 -2.43 11.73
CA ILE A 14 -0.29 -2.04 10.37
C ILE A 14 0.96 -2.84 10.01
N PRO A 15 0.84 -3.96 9.27
CA PRO A 15 2.01 -4.75 8.85
C PRO A 15 2.88 -4.00 7.84
N TYR A 16 2.27 -3.13 7.02
CA TYR A 16 2.95 -2.31 6.02
C TYR A 16 2.51 -0.87 6.15
N VAL A 17 3.38 0.06 5.75
CA VAL A 17 3.12 1.49 5.78
C VAL A 17 2.79 2.03 4.39
N SER A 18 3.49 1.54 3.35
CA SER A 18 3.27 2.01 1.99
C SER A 18 1.98 1.44 1.41
N LEU A 19 1.27 2.26 0.66
CA LEU A 19 0.01 1.87 0.04
C LEU A 19 0.16 0.68 -0.93
N PRO A 20 1.19 0.62 -1.79
CA PRO A 20 1.38 -0.56 -2.65
C PRO A 20 1.49 -1.87 -1.88
N ASN A 21 2.21 -1.89 -0.77
CA ASN A 21 2.34 -3.11 0.05
C ASN A 21 1.03 -3.48 0.75
N ILE A 22 0.28 -2.48 1.21
CA ILE A 22 -1.04 -2.69 1.82
C ILE A 22 -2.00 -3.29 0.80
N LEU A 23 -2.06 -2.73 -0.40
CA LEU A 23 -2.95 -3.23 -1.47
C LEU A 23 -2.57 -4.62 -1.95
N ALA A 24 -1.27 -4.92 -2.00
CA ALA A 24 -0.79 -6.24 -2.42
C ALA A 24 -0.95 -7.30 -1.33
N GLY A 25 -1.06 -6.89 -0.06
CA GLY A 25 -1.06 -7.80 1.08
C GLY A 25 0.29 -8.46 1.32
N ARG A 26 1.36 -7.91 0.75
CA ARG A 26 2.72 -8.42 0.89
C ARG A 26 3.72 -7.31 0.58
N ALA A 27 4.97 -7.50 0.99
CA ALA A 27 6.05 -6.55 0.74
C ALA A 27 6.51 -6.62 -0.72
N ILE A 28 5.97 -5.78 -1.59
CA ILE A 28 6.37 -5.67 -3.00
C ILE A 28 7.38 -4.57 -3.24
N VAL A 29 7.41 -3.55 -2.38
CA VAL A 29 8.39 -2.48 -2.40
C VAL A 29 9.05 -2.37 -1.03
N PRO A 30 10.35 -1.98 -0.96
CA PRO A 30 11.02 -1.82 0.32
C PRO A 30 10.43 -0.69 1.14
N GLU A 31 10.42 -0.85 2.46
CA GLU A 31 10.02 0.18 3.42
C GLU A 31 11.15 0.41 4.41
N PHE A 32 11.59 1.66 4.54
CA PHE A 32 12.67 2.05 5.46
C PHE A 32 12.10 2.91 6.57
N LEU A 33 11.98 2.34 7.75
CA LEU A 33 11.37 3.00 8.90
C LEU A 33 12.42 3.28 9.97
N HIS A 34 12.43 4.51 10.50
CA HIS A 34 13.24 4.91 11.64
C HIS A 34 14.74 4.62 11.48
N TYR A 35 15.29 3.70 12.28
CA TYR A 35 16.69 3.36 12.29
C TYR A 35 17.18 2.73 10.98
N TYR A 36 16.30 2.13 10.23
CA TYR A 36 16.61 1.51 8.93
C TYR A 36 16.56 2.51 7.77
N CYS A 37 16.07 3.73 8.03
CA CYS A 37 16.00 4.78 7.02
C CYS A 37 17.35 5.51 6.95
N THR A 38 18.33 4.89 6.28
CA THR A 38 19.68 5.42 6.10
C THR A 38 19.93 5.68 4.62
N ALA A 39 20.84 6.61 4.34
CA ALA A 39 21.20 6.93 2.95
C ALA A 39 21.77 5.71 2.23
N ASP A 40 22.61 4.93 2.89
CA ASP A 40 23.23 3.74 2.28
C ASP A 40 22.18 2.67 1.98
N ALA A 41 21.27 2.40 2.91
CA ALA A 41 20.21 1.40 2.71
C ALA A 41 19.28 1.81 1.56
N ILE A 42 18.89 3.07 1.50
CA ILE A 42 18.04 3.59 0.43
C ILE A 42 18.76 3.51 -0.92
N ALA A 43 20.03 3.90 -0.98
CA ALA A 43 20.81 3.85 -2.21
C ALA A 43 20.97 2.42 -2.73
N CYS A 44 21.29 1.47 -1.87
CA CYS A 44 21.41 0.06 -2.24
C CYS A 44 20.09 -0.49 -2.75
N SER A 45 18.99 -0.18 -2.10
CA SER A 45 17.65 -0.59 -2.51
C SER A 45 17.26 0.02 -3.85
N LEU A 46 17.56 1.29 -4.07
CA LEU A 46 17.28 1.96 -5.33
C LEU A 46 18.02 1.30 -6.49
N ILE A 47 19.30 0.98 -6.32
CA ILE A 47 20.08 0.28 -7.32
C ILE A 47 19.47 -1.07 -7.66
N ASP A 48 19.02 -1.81 -6.65
CA ASP A 48 18.34 -3.09 -6.85
C ASP A 48 17.03 -2.94 -7.62
N GLN A 49 16.24 -1.91 -7.32
CA GLN A 49 14.97 -1.64 -8.00
C GLN A 49 15.17 -1.24 -9.47
N LEU A 50 16.33 -0.71 -9.83
CA LEU A 50 16.64 -0.33 -11.21
C LEU A 50 17.00 -1.51 -12.12
N LYS A 51 17.17 -2.71 -11.57
CA LYS A 51 17.41 -3.91 -12.36
C LYS A 51 16.21 -4.25 -13.23
N ASP A 52 16.45 -4.62 -14.49
CA ASP A 52 15.39 -4.83 -15.48
C ASP A 52 14.38 -5.88 -15.07
N SER A 53 14.82 -7.00 -14.49
CA SER A 53 13.93 -8.06 -14.02
C SER A 53 12.99 -7.59 -12.91
N ARG A 54 13.51 -6.77 -12.01
CA ARG A 54 12.74 -6.22 -10.90
C ARG A 54 11.73 -5.20 -11.40
N ARG A 55 12.14 -4.32 -12.30
CA ARG A 55 11.26 -3.31 -12.90
C ARG A 55 10.08 -3.95 -13.59
N LYS A 56 10.32 -4.96 -14.41
CA LYS A 56 9.25 -5.65 -15.13
C LYS A 56 8.24 -6.28 -14.18
N THR A 57 8.71 -6.95 -13.14
CA THR A 57 7.84 -7.55 -12.13
C THR A 57 6.96 -6.50 -11.44
N LEU A 58 7.56 -5.38 -11.05
CA LEU A 58 6.81 -4.28 -10.43
C LEU A 58 5.81 -3.63 -11.38
N GLU A 59 6.19 -3.45 -12.64
CA GLU A 59 5.29 -2.90 -13.65
C GLU A 59 4.05 -3.77 -13.82
N ASP A 60 4.23 -5.08 -13.88
CA ASP A 60 3.11 -6.02 -13.99
C ASP A 60 2.20 -5.96 -12.76
N ILE A 61 2.78 -5.93 -11.57
CA ILE A 61 2.03 -5.83 -10.31
C ILE A 61 1.25 -4.51 -10.25
N PHE A 62 1.90 -3.39 -10.58
CA PHE A 62 1.28 -2.07 -10.53
C PHE A 62 0.19 -1.92 -11.60
N THR A 63 0.38 -2.51 -12.77
CA THR A 63 -0.64 -2.55 -13.81
C THR A 63 -1.88 -3.28 -13.32
N GLY A 64 -1.70 -4.43 -12.69
CA GLY A 64 -2.82 -5.17 -12.09
C GLY A 64 -3.54 -4.37 -11.00
N MET A 65 -2.80 -3.67 -10.16
CA MET A 65 -3.40 -2.78 -9.15
C MET A 65 -4.18 -1.64 -9.79
N HIS A 66 -3.60 -1.01 -10.80
CA HIS A 66 -4.25 0.08 -11.52
C HIS A 66 -5.58 -0.38 -12.11
N GLU A 67 -5.58 -1.51 -12.79
CA GLU A 67 -6.80 -2.08 -13.36
C GLU A 67 -7.85 -2.39 -12.30
N SER A 68 -7.42 -2.91 -11.15
CA SER A 68 -8.35 -3.22 -10.04
C SER A 68 -8.98 -1.97 -9.42
N LEU A 69 -8.33 -0.82 -9.54
CA LEU A 69 -8.82 0.47 -9.04
C LEU A 69 -9.66 1.25 -10.06
N LEU A 70 -9.70 0.79 -11.31
CA LEU A 70 -10.52 1.39 -12.37
C LEU A 70 -11.97 1.01 -12.17
N ARG A 71 -12.66 1.77 -11.33
CA ARG A 71 -14.07 1.57 -11.01
C ARG A 71 -14.80 2.91 -11.04
N PRO A 72 -16.11 2.91 -11.34
CA PRO A 72 -16.91 4.13 -11.21
C PRO A 72 -17.13 4.44 -9.74
N THR A 73 -16.11 4.95 -9.06
CA THR A 73 -16.05 5.11 -7.60
C THR A 73 -17.18 5.99 -7.08
N ALA A 74 -17.50 7.09 -7.78
CA ALA A 74 -18.56 7.99 -7.36
C ALA A 74 -19.92 7.29 -7.37
N ASP A 75 -20.21 6.52 -8.41
CA ASP A 75 -21.48 5.77 -8.53
C ASP A 75 -21.56 4.68 -7.49
N LEU A 76 -20.48 3.92 -7.28
CA LEU A 76 -20.42 2.87 -6.27
C LEU A 76 -20.60 3.43 -4.86
N ALA A 77 -19.97 4.56 -4.56
CA ALA A 77 -20.08 5.22 -3.27
C ALA A 77 -21.52 5.73 -3.04
N ALA A 78 -22.11 6.36 -4.04
CA ALA A 78 -23.51 6.83 -3.97
C ALA A 78 -24.46 5.67 -3.75
N GLU A 79 -24.29 4.57 -4.45
CA GLU A 79 -25.11 3.37 -4.29
C GLU A 79 -24.98 2.80 -2.87
N ALA A 80 -23.77 2.69 -2.34
CA ALA A 80 -23.53 2.21 -0.98
C ALA A 80 -24.21 3.10 0.07
N ILE A 81 -24.14 4.42 -0.11
CA ILE A 81 -24.79 5.38 0.78
C ILE A 81 -26.31 5.20 0.74
N MET A 82 -26.88 5.09 -0.44
CA MET A 82 -28.33 4.90 -0.62
C MET A 82 -28.82 3.60 -0.01
N GLN A 83 -28.08 2.51 -0.18
CA GLN A 83 -28.41 1.23 0.45
C GLN A 83 -28.37 1.33 1.97
N THR A 84 -27.35 1.98 2.53
CA THR A 84 -27.22 2.16 3.97
C THR A 84 -28.36 3.03 4.53
N ALA A 85 -28.71 4.13 3.86
CA ALA A 85 -29.81 5.00 4.25
C ALA A 85 -31.14 4.27 4.16
N GLY A 86 -31.35 3.46 3.12
CA GLY A 86 -32.55 2.62 2.98
C GLY A 86 -32.67 1.59 4.09
N ALA A 87 -31.58 0.96 4.46
CA ALA A 87 -31.54 0.00 5.56
C ALA A 87 -31.84 0.67 6.92
N ALA A 88 -31.34 1.89 7.14
CA ALA A 88 -31.56 2.63 8.38
C ALA A 88 -33.04 3.06 8.57
N ARG A 89 -33.82 3.17 7.50
CA ARG A 89 -35.24 3.52 7.55
C ARG A 89 -36.17 2.33 7.82
N ARG A 90 -35.62 1.14 7.72
CA ARG A 90 -36.37 -0.09 7.97
C ARG A 90 -36.20 -0.51 9.42
#